data_7dc562c04b7610c16beec299f26d197d
#
_entry.id   7dc562c04b7610c16beec299f26d197d
#
_cell.length_a   1.000
_cell.length_b   1.000
_cell.length_c   1.000
_cell.angle_alpha   90.00
_cell.angle_beta   90.00
_cell.angle_gamma   90.00
#
_symmetry.space_group_name_H-M   'P 1'
#
loop_
_entity.id
_entity.type
_entity.pdbx_description
1 polymer ?
#
loop_
_entity_poly.entity_id
_entity_poly.type
_entity_poly.pdbx_seq_one_letter_code
_entity_poly.pdbx_strand_id
1 'polypeptide(L)'
;MTVYTYKARSRQGEVLEDRMEGSDTMSVASALRQQGLLVIDIKEQGVGQKDILEPFKKVKSADLVVFTRQFATMINAGLPIVRSLYVLGEQTTNKKLQETIVEIRKDVEAGLALSEALEKHPRVFSKLYTEMVKAGEIGGILDDVLLRVAFQLEKDQDLRRKVKSAMTYPIVVLVLAILAASFMLIFIVPVFATMFEDLGGVLPLPTRIAMGLSNILTSLWGVLFYAAMIGAVFFFLRWIKTENGRKWWGTISLKIPAKIGDIIQ
;
A
#
# COMPACT_ATOMS: atom_id res chain seq x y z
N MET A 1 26.13 -8.45 -22.69
CA MET A 1 26.66 -9.22 -21.56
C MET A 1 25.51 -9.54 -20.65
N THR A 2 25.38 -10.79 -20.22
CA THR A 2 24.26 -11.24 -19.39
C THR A 2 24.70 -11.20 -17.93
N VAL A 3 23.83 -10.72 -17.03
CA VAL A 3 24.13 -10.68 -15.59
C VAL A 3 23.70 -12.01 -14.97
N TYR A 4 24.60 -12.63 -14.23
CA TYR A 4 24.37 -13.88 -13.50
C TYR A 4 24.36 -13.59 -11.99
N THR A 5 23.37 -14.12 -11.29
CA THR A 5 23.37 -14.13 -9.82
C THR A 5 23.97 -15.45 -9.38
N TYR A 6 25.02 -15.39 -8.55
CA TYR A 6 25.69 -16.58 -8.06
C TYR A 6 25.61 -16.71 -6.55
N LYS A 7 25.61 -17.94 -6.10
CA LYS A 7 25.75 -18.35 -4.72
C LYS A 7 27.03 -19.16 -4.60
N ALA A 8 28.00 -18.65 -3.87
CA ALA A 8 29.29 -19.28 -3.73
C ALA A 8 29.74 -19.33 -2.27
N ARG A 9 30.58 -20.32 -1.92
CA ARG A 9 31.11 -20.47 -0.57
C ARG A 9 32.60 -20.13 -0.57
N SER A 10 33.00 -19.26 0.35
CA SER A 10 34.36 -18.92 0.63
C SER A 10 35.10 -20.12 1.29
N ARG A 11 36.43 -20.17 1.22
CA ARG A 11 37.26 -21.14 1.96
C ARG A 11 37.04 -21.11 3.48
N GLN A 12 36.54 -20.01 4.00
CA GLN A 12 36.19 -19.81 5.42
C GLN A 12 34.78 -20.32 5.79
N GLY A 13 34.02 -20.83 4.80
CA GLY A 13 32.68 -21.38 5.01
C GLY A 13 31.53 -20.42 4.83
N GLU A 14 31.78 -19.12 4.63
CA GLU A 14 30.75 -18.12 4.39
C GLU A 14 30.09 -18.28 3.03
N VAL A 15 28.78 -18.16 2.98
CA VAL A 15 27.99 -18.16 1.74
C VAL A 15 27.85 -16.73 1.27
N LEU A 16 28.38 -16.44 0.09
CA LEU A 16 28.30 -15.14 -0.58
C LEU A 16 27.27 -15.24 -1.72
N GLU A 17 26.34 -14.31 -1.75
CA GLU A 17 25.42 -14.10 -2.88
C GLU A 17 25.71 -12.74 -3.50
N ASP A 18 26.12 -12.72 -4.78
CA ASP A 18 26.41 -11.48 -5.50
C ASP A 18 26.13 -11.66 -7.00
N ARG A 19 26.37 -10.64 -7.78
CA ARG A 19 26.11 -10.59 -9.21
C ARG A 19 27.40 -10.41 -9.98
N MET A 20 27.50 -11.12 -11.11
CA MET A 20 28.64 -10.99 -12.01
C MET A 20 28.17 -11.00 -13.46
N GLU A 21 28.75 -10.13 -14.28
CA GLU A 21 28.52 -10.14 -15.73
C GLU A 21 29.38 -11.19 -16.39
N GLY A 22 28.78 -11.96 -17.30
CA GLY A 22 29.48 -12.98 -18.06
C GLY A 22 28.86 -13.24 -19.42
N SER A 23 29.59 -13.91 -20.27
CA SER A 23 29.11 -14.34 -21.59
C SER A 23 28.21 -15.59 -21.49
N ASP A 24 28.57 -16.48 -20.55
CA ASP A 24 27.87 -17.72 -20.27
C ASP A 24 28.08 -18.16 -18.81
N THR A 25 27.33 -19.16 -18.38
CA THR A 25 27.41 -19.75 -17.02
C THR A 25 28.80 -20.35 -16.71
N MET A 26 29.50 -20.86 -17.73
CA MET A 26 30.81 -21.45 -17.57
C MET A 26 31.91 -20.39 -17.34
N SER A 27 31.83 -19.26 -18.04
CA SER A 27 32.76 -18.14 -17.86
C SER A 27 32.64 -17.54 -16.44
N VAL A 28 31.44 -17.39 -15.93
CA VAL A 28 31.17 -16.94 -14.55
C VAL A 28 31.68 -17.95 -13.52
N ALA A 29 31.44 -19.24 -13.75
CA ALA A 29 31.92 -20.31 -12.86
C ALA A 29 33.46 -20.37 -12.81
N SER A 30 34.12 -20.16 -13.95
CA SER A 30 35.60 -20.16 -14.01
C SER A 30 36.22 -18.95 -13.31
N ALA A 31 35.59 -17.75 -13.46
CA ALA A 31 36.03 -16.54 -12.79
C ALA A 31 35.88 -16.66 -11.26
N LEU A 32 34.77 -17.22 -10.77
CA LEU A 32 34.54 -17.44 -9.34
C LEU A 32 35.54 -18.47 -8.75
N ARG A 33 35.85 -19.54 -9.49
CA ARG A 33 36.86 -20.51 -9.07
C ARG A 33 38.27 -19.90 -8.99
N GLN A 34 38.63 -19.01 -9.92
CA GLN A 34 39.92 -18.28 -9.87
C GLN A 34 40.00 -17.37 -8.64
N GLN A 35 38.89 -16.86 -8.15
CA GLN A 35 38.78 -16.10 -6.90
C GLN A 35 38.74 -16.99 -5.64
N GLY A 36 38.87 -18.31 -5.79
CA GLY A 36 38.90 -19.26 -4.67
C GLY A 36 37.55 -19.55 -4.06
N LEU A 37 36.45 -19.21 -4.77
CA LEU A 37 35.10 -19.44 -4.34
C LEU A 37 34.55 -20.76 -4.89
N LEU A 38 33.91 -21.54 -4.02
CA LEU A 38 33.20 -22.77 -4.41
C LEU A 38 31.78 -22.39 -4.84
N VAL A 39 31.47 -22.55 -6.10
CA VAL A 39 30.18 -22.26 -6.70
C VAL A 39 29.15 -23.27 -6.21
N ILE A 40 28.06 -22.79 -5.60
CA ILE A 40 26.92 -23.61 -5.15
C ILE A 40 25.78 -23.55 -6.20
N ASP A 41 25.48 -22.34 -6.69
CA ASP A 41 24.42 -22.14 -7.69
C ASP A 41 24.76 -20.93 -8.56
N ILE A 42 24.44 -20.99 -9.85
CA ILE A 42 24.50 -19.86 -10.79
C ILE A 42 23.23 -19.84 -11.57
N LYS A 43 22.51 -18.73 -11.47
CA LYS A 43 21.31 -18.50 -12.25
C LYS A 43 21.51 -17.33 -13.18
N GLU A 44 21.21 -17.57 -14.44
CA GLU A 44 21.12 -16.52 -15.43
C GLU A 44 19.99 -15.57 -15.00
N GLN A 45 20.33 -14.32 -14.74
CA GLN A 45 19.33 -13.28 -14.55
C GLN A 45 18.77 -12.96 -15.93
N GLY A 46 17.79 -13.76 -16.35
CA GLY A 46 17.11 -13.53 -17.61
C GLY A 46 16.66 -12.08 -17.69
N VAL A 47 16.87 -11.46 -18.84
CA VAL A 47 16.46 -10.07 -19.17
C VAL A 47 14.94 -9.84 -19.00
N GLY A 48 14.27 -10.69 -18.24
CA GLY A 48 12.82 -10.73 -18.03
C GLY A 48 12.34 -10.86 -16.59
N GLN A 49 13.21 -10.98 -15.59
CA GLN A 49 12.76 -10.82 -14.20
C GLN A 49 12.93 -9.38 -13.72
N LYS A 50 12.46 -8.40 -14.52
CA LYS A 50 11.80 -7.24 -13.90
C LYS A 50 10.72 -7.84 -13.03
N ASP A 51 10.86 -7.68 -11.73
CA ASP A 51 9.84 -8.01 -10.74
C ASP A 51 8.51 -7.51 -11.32
N ILE A 52 7.66 -8.43 -11.82
CA ILE A 52 6.36 -8.09 -12.46
C ILE A 52 5.51 -7.27 -11.48
N LEU A 53 5.91 -7.26 -10.21
CA LEU A 53 5.32 -6.47 -9.13
C LEU A 53 6.00 -5.10 -8.90
N GLU A 54 7.12 -4.77 -9.58
CA GLU A 54 7.75 -3.45 -9.43
C GLU A 54 6.84 -2.27 -9.81
N PRO A 55 6.02 -2.32 -10.90
CA PRO A 55 5.12 -1.23 -11.20
C PRO A 55 4.00 -1.04 -10.16
N PHE A 56 3.80 -2.00 -9.25
CA PHE A 56 2.78 -1.95 -8.19
C PHE A 56 3.31 -1.51 -6.82
N LYS A 57 4.62 -1.36 -6.63
CA LYS A 57 5.20 -0.84 -5.38
C LYS A 57 4.94 0.66 -5.28
N LYS A 58 3.79 1.03 -4.69
CA LYS A 58 3.46 2.42 -4.39
C LYS A 58 4.31 2.93 -3.23
N VAL A 59 4.72 4.18 -3.31
CA VAL A 59 5.29 4.90 -2.17
C VAL A 59 4.20 5.01 -1.09
N LYS A 60 4.49 4.51 0.11
CA LYS A 60 3.57 4.62 1.24
C LYS A 60 3.60 6.05 1.77
N SER A 61 2.46 6.53 2.24
CA SER A 61 2.39 7.87 2.87
C SER A 61 3.36 8.02 4.05
N ALA A 62 3.60 6.92 4.79
CA ALA A 62 4.56 6.90 5.88
C ALA A 62 6.00 7.18 5.41
N ASP A 63 6.41 6.58 4.29
CA ASP A 63 7.76 6.77 3.75
C ASP A 63 7.96 8.22 3.30
N LEU A 64 6.92 8.81 2.68
CA LEU A 64 6.93 10.21 2.26
C LEU A 64 7.01 11.17 3.46
N VAL A 65 6.28 10.89 4.54
CA VAL A 65 6.33 11.70 5.78
C VAL A 65 7.75 11.71 6.35
N VAL A 66 8.36 10.52 6.49
CA VAL A 66 9.73 10.39 7.02
C VAL A 66 10.73 11.13 6.13
N PHE A 67 10.66 10.93 4.81
CA PHE A 67 11.48 11.64 3.84
C PHE A 67 11.35 13.16 4.00
N THR A 68 10.11 13.67 3.98
CA THR A 68 9.86 15.12 4.06
C THR A 68 10.35 15.71 5.35
N ARG A 69 10.17 15.00 6.49
CA ARG A 69 10.64 15.44 7.80
C ARG A 69 12.17 15.52 7.86
N GLN A 70 12.84 14.49 7.38
CA GLN A 70 14.31 14.46 7.33
C GLN A 70 14.85 15.53 6.38
N PHE A 71 14.22 15.69 5.20
CA PHE A 71 14.60 16.70 4.23
C PHE A 71 14.46 18.11 4.81
N ALA A 72 13.31 18.41 5.40
CA ALA A 72 13.07 19.69 6.07
C ALA A 72 14.12 19.96 7.16
N THR A 73 14.45 18.95 7.97
CA THR A 73 15.47 19.10 9.04
C THR A 73 16.85 19.38 8.46
N MET A 74 17.24 18.71 7.37
CA MET A 74 18.53 18.95 6.71
C MET A 74 18.62 20.36 6.10
N ILE A 75 17.57 20.81 5.42
CA ILE A 75 17.52 22.15 4.83
C ILE A 75 17.54 23.22 5.93
N ASN A 76 16.75 23.04 6.99
CA ASN A 76 16.76 23.94 8.15
C ASN A 76 18.12 23.99 8.88
N ALA A 77 18.91 22.91 8.84
CA ALA A 77 20.28 22.87 9.32
C ALA A 77 21.31 23.51 8.36
N GLY A 78 20.85 24.07 7.23
CA GLY A 78 21.70 24.72 6.23
C GLY A 78 22.42 23.78 5.26
N LEU A 79 22.04 22.50 5.20
CA LEU A 79 22.63 21.61 4.22
C LEU A 79 22.15 21.95 2.79
N PRO A 80 23.04 21.89 1.79
CA PRO A 80 22.66 22.07 0.38
C PRO A 80 21.61 21.04 -0.05
N ILE A 81 20.64 21.46 -0.87
CA ILE A 81 19.53 20.64 -1.38
C ILE A 81 20.04 19.33 -2.01
N VAL A 82 21.00 19.42 -2.91
CA VAL A 82 21.59 18.27 -3.62
C VAL A 82 22.21 17.28 -2.62
N ARG A 83 22.92 17.77 -1.63
CA ARG A 83 23.55 16.92 -0.60
C ARG A 83 22.50 16.22 0.27
N SER A 84 21.45 16.94 0.65
CA SER A 84 20.34 16.37 1.43
C SER A 84 19.61 15.27 0.63
N LEU A 85 19.32 15.51 -0.65
CA LEU A 85 18.71 14.51 -1.53
C LEU A 85 19.61 13.27 -1.72
N TYR A 86 20.92 13.46 -1.83
CA TYR A 86 21.86 12.34 -1.93
C TYR A 86 21.77 11.43 -0.68
N VAL A 87 21.91 12.01 0.50
CA VAL A 87 21.87 11.27 1.76
C VAL A 87 20.53 10.56 1.96
N LEU A 88 19.44 11.24 1.66
CA LEU A 88 18.09 10.66 1.78
C LEU A 88 17.84 9.54 0.76
N GLY A 89 18.41 9.65 -0.45
CA GLY A 89 18.37 8.58 -1.43
C GLY A 89 19.04 7.30 -0.94
N GLU A 90 20.20 7.43 -0.28
CA GLU A 90 20.93 6.27 0.29
C GLU A 90 20.21 5.66 1.52
N GLN A 91 19.52 6.48 2.31
CA GLN A 91 18.84 6.03 3.54
C GLN A 91 17.43 5.49 3.30
N THR A 92 16.83 5.77 2.13
CA THR A 92 15.46 5.39 1.84
C THR A 92 15.35 3.90 1.54
N THR A 93 14.56 3.17 2.36
CA THR A 93 14.34 1.71 2.20
C THR A 93 13.33 1.37 1.11
N ASN A 94 12.41 2.27 0.78
CA ASN A 94 11.42 2.09 -0.27
C ASN A 94 12.08 2.35 -1.63
N LYS A 95 12.35 1.30 -2.39
CA LYS A 95 13.03 1.38 -3.71
C LYS A 95 12.40 2.40 -4.64
N LYS A 96 11.06 2.48 -4.70
CA LYS A 96 10.38 3.42 -5.61
C LYS A 96 10.59 4.87 -5.19
N LEU A 97 10.57 5.15 -3.89
CA LEU A 97 10.87 6.48 -3.36
C LEU A 97 12.37 6.81 -3.56
N GLN A 98 13.25 5.85 -3.33
CA GLN A 98 14.69 5.97 -3.58
C GLN A 98 14.98 6.37 -5.02
N GLU A 99 14.44 5.64 -6.00
CA GLU A 99 14.57 5.95 -7.43
C GLU A 99 14.08 7.38 -7.73
N THR A 100 12.91 7.72 -7.20
CA THR A 100 12.32 9.06 -7.37
C THR A 100 13.23 10.16 -6.80
N ILE A 101 13.82 9.96 -5.62
CA ILE A 101 14.75 10.92 -5.01
C ILE A 101 16.02 11.08 -5.85
N VAL A 102 16.54 9.97 -6.40
CA VAL A 102 17.72 10.00 -7.27
C VAL A 102 17.43 10.76 -8.56
N GLU A 103 16.24 10.60 -9.16
CA GLU A 103 15.82 11.34 -10.35
C GLU A 103 15.68 12.83 -10.04
N ILE A 104 15.02 13.21 -8.95
CA ILE A 104 14.89 14.60 -8.49
C ILE A 104 16.26 15.21 -8.25
N ARG A 105 17.17 14.49 -7.58
CA ARG A 105 18.53 14.98 -7.37
C ARG A 105 19.23 15.30 -8.68
N LYS A 106 19.17 14.42 -9.69
CA LYS A 106 19.78 14.64 -11.01
C LYS A 106 19.20 15.86 -11.71
N ASP A 107 17.88 16.06 -11.62
CA ASP A 107 17.21 17.21 -12.21
C ASP A 107 17.68 18.51 -11.55
N VAL A 108 17.79 18.54 -10.23
CA VAL A 108 18.29 19.71 -9.47
C VAL A 108 19.78 19.95 -9.73
N GLU A 109 20.60 18.90 -9.85
CA GLU A 109 22.03 19.00 -10.26
C GLU A 109 22.16 19.57 -11.67
N ALA A 110 21.20 19.29 -12.56
CA ALA A 110 21.13 19.84 -13.91
C ALA A 110 20.61 21.29 -13.96
N GLY A 111 20.25 21.88 -12.81
CA GLY A 111 19.84 23.28 -12.70
C GLY A 111 18.32 23.51 -12.69
N LEU A 112 17.49 22.45 -12.64
CA LEU A 112 16.05 22.62 -12.47
C LEU A 112 15.75 23.11 -11.03
N ALA A 113 14.69 23.93 -10.90
CA ALA A 113 14.15 24.24 -9.59
C ALA A 113 13.66 22.98 -8.88
N LEU A 114 13.79 22.91 -7.55
CA LEU A 114 13.34 21.75 -6.77
C LEU A 114 11.84 21.47 -6.98
N SER A 115 11.03 22.52 -7.02
CA SER A 115 9.59 22.42 -7.28
C SER A 115 9.28 21.79 -8.63
N GLU A 116 10.01 22.16 -9.69
CA GLU A 116 9.85 21.60 -11.04
C GLU A 116 10.28 20.13 -11.10
N ALA A 117 11.37 19.77 -10.42
CA ALA A 117 11.84 18.40 -10.33
C ALA A 117 10.81 17.51 -9.57
N LEU A 118 10.20 18.02 -8.51
CA LEU A 118 9.14 17.32 -7.76
C LEU A 118 7.85 17.17 -8.60
N GLU A 119 7.50 18.15 -9.41
CA GLU A 119 6.28 18.13 -10.24
C GLU A 119 6.28 17.01 -11.28
N LYS A 120 7.45 16.55 -11.73
CA LYS A 120 7.59 15.39 -12.62
C LYS A 120 7.09 14.09 -11.99
N HIS A 121 6.92 14.04 -10.66
CA HIS A 121 6.53 12.85 -9.91
C HIS A 121 5.17 13.00 -9.20
N PRO A 122 4.03 13.25 -9.90
CA PRO A 122 2.72 13.54 -9.32
C PRO A 122 2.10 12.34 -8.57
N ARG A 123 2.63 11.14 -8.77
CA ARG A 123 2.21 9.94 -8.03
C ARG A 123 2.80 9.88 -6.62
N VAL A 124 3.88 10.59 -6.35
CA VAL A 124 4.59 10.64 -5.06
C VAL A 124 4.28 11.96 -4.36
N PHE A 125 4.46 13.07 -5.04
CA PHE A 125 4.26 14.42 -4.51
C PHE A 125 2.94 14.98 -5.03
N SER A 126 2.08 15.39 -4.09
CA SER A 126 0.79 16.00 -4.45
C SER A 126 1.00 17.41 -5.01
N LYS A 127 0.03 17.91 -5.78
CA LYS A 127 0.07 19.26 -6.30
C LYS A 127 0.23 20.31 -5.20
N LEU A 128 -0.45 20.13 -4.07
CA LEU A 128 -0.29 21.01 -2.91
C LEU A 128 1.16 21.04 -2.40
N TYR A 129 1.80 19.86 -2.33
CA TYR A 129 3.20 19.75 -1.92
C TYR A 129 4.11 20.55 -2.85
N THR A 130 4.01 20.34 -4.15
CA THR A 130 4.87 21.00 -5.15
C THR A 130 4.65 22.50 -5.21
N GLU A 131 3.41 22.97 -5.12
CA GLU A 131 3.08 24.40 -5.08
C GLU A 131 3.59 25.08 -3.79
N MET A 132 3.50 24.41 -2.64
CA MET A 132 4.08 24.94 -1.40
C MET A 132 5.60 25.06 -1.50
N VAL A 133 6.28 24.03 -2.03
CA VAL A 133 7.74 24.07 -2.25
C VAL A 133 8.10 25.19 -3.22
N LYS A 134 7.34 25.35 -4.30
CA LYS A 134 7.54 26.44 -5.27
C LYS A 134 7.45 27.82 -4.64
N ALA A 135 6.43 28.04 -3.81
CA ALA A 135 6.28 29.29 -3.08
C ALA A 135 7.46 29.54 -2.12
N GLY A 136 7.94 28.50 -1.43
CA GLY A 136 9.10 28.58 -0.56
C GLY A 136 10.40 28.85 -1.28
N GLU A 137 10.57 28.25 -2.46
CA GLU A 137 11.74 28.45 -3.34
C GLU A 137 11.83 29.89 -3.86
N ILE A 138 10.70 30.42 -4.37
CA ILE A 138 10.61 31.80 -4.86
C ILE A 138 10.76 32.79 -3.71
N GLY A 139 10.21 32.49 -2.54
CA GLY A 139 10.26 33.36 -1.36
C GLY A 139 11.56 33.28 -0.57
N GLY A 140 12.46 32.33 -0.88
CA GLY A 140 13.69 32.10 -0.11
C GLY A 140 13.46 31.55 1.31
N ILE A 141 12.28 30.96 1.59
CA ILE A 141 11.85 30.41 2.87
C ILE A 141 11.56 28.90 2.74
N LEU A 142 12.38 28.20 1.97
CA LEU A 142 12.19 26.78 1.66
C LEU A 142 12.21 25.91 2.92
N ASP A 143 13.06 26.22 3.88
CA ASP A 143 13.19 25.58 5.18
C ASP A 143 11.87 25.60 5.97
N ASP A 144 11.29 26.78 6.14
CA ASP A 144 10.01 26.97 6.83
C ASP A 144 8.86 26.23 6.13
N VAL A 145 8.82 26.31 4.79
CA VAL A 145 7.77 25.66 4.00
C VAL A 145 7.89 24.15 4.09
N LEU A 146 9.09 23.59 3.99
CA LEU A 146 9.30 22.15 4.13
C LEU A 146 8.90 21.63 5.53
N LEU A 147 9.17 22.39 6.58
CA LEU A 147 8.72 22.06 7.93
C LEU A 147 7.19 22.06 8.03
N ARG A 148 6.50 23.03 7.42
CA ARG A 148 5.04 23.09 7.39
C ARG A 148 4.45 21.92 6.61
N VAL A 149 5.03 21.58 5.45
CA VAL A 149 4.61 20.44 4.64
C VAL A 149 4.80 19.14 5.42
N ALA A 150 5.94 18.94 6.08
CA ALA A 150 6.20 17.79 6.92
C ALA A 150 5.14 17.65 8.03
N PHE A 151 4.86 18.73 8.74
CA PHE A 151 3.85 18.77 9.79
C PHE A 151 2.43 18.45 9.29
N GLN A 152 2.06 18.98 8.11
CA GLN A 152 0.77 18.67 7.49
C GLN A 152 0.66 17.19 7.11
N LEU A 153 1.69 16.62 6.52
CA LEU A 153 1.74 15.20 6.18
C LEU A 153 1.67 14.29 7.42
N GLU A 154 2.36 14.66 8.50
CA GLU A 154 2.31 13.97 9.79
C GLU A 154 0.87 13.97 10.34
N LYS A 155 0.21 15.13 10.37
CA LYS A 155 -1.18 15.25 10.82
C LYS A 155 -2.14 14.41 9.97
N ASP A 156 -2.01 14.46 8.65
CA ASP A 156 -2.83 13.66 7.75
C ASP A 156 -2.62 12.17 7.98
N GLN A 157 -1.40 11.75 8.25
CA GLN A 157 -1.10 10.35 8.56
C GLN A 157 -1.69 9.93 9.91
N ASP A 158 -1.58 10.76 10.93
CA ASP A 158 -2.14 10.48 12.25
C ASP A 158 -3.66 10.41 12.23
N LEU A 159 -4.32 11.30 11.49
CA LEU A 159 -5.76 11.25 11.27
C LEU A 159 -6.16 9.94 10.58
N ARG A 160 -5.47 9.54 9.53
CA ARG A 160 -5.72 8.25 8.84
C ARG A 160 -5.52 7.06 9.77
N ARG A 161 -4.50 7.09 10.64
CA ARG A 161 -4.23 6.05 11.63
C ARG A 161 -5.35 5.98 12.66
N LYS A 162 -5.79 7.13 13.20
CA LYS A 162 -6.89 7.23 14.16
C LYS A 162 -8.20 6.71 13.57
N VAL A 163 -8.56 7.13 12.34
CA VAL A 163 -9.75 6.64 11.64
C VAL A 163 -9.67 5.13 11.42
N LYS A 164 -8.53 4.61 10.96
CA LYS A 164 -8.35 3.17 10.76
C LYS A 164 -8.50 2.39 12.07
N SER A 165 -7.93 2.88 13.16
CA SER A 165 -8.05 2.25 14.49
C SER A 165 -9.50 2.28 14.99
N ALA A 166 -10.18 3.41 14.87
CA ALA A 166 -11.59 3.53 15.26
C ALA A 166 -12.52 2.59 14.47
N MET A 167 -12.23 2.34 13.19
CA MET A 167 -13.01 1.44 12.34
C MET A 167 -12.78 -0.05 12.64
N THR A 168 -11.74 -0.40 13.40
CA THR A 168 -11.43 -1.81 13.70
C THR A 168 -12.53 -2.46 14.53
N TYR A 169 -13.01 -1.80 15.58
CA TYR A 169 -14.07 -2.32 16.45
C TYR A 169 -15.40 -2.55 15.69
N PRO A 170 -15.96 -1.58 14.94
CA PRO A 170 -17.17 -1.82 14.15
C PRO A 170 -17.03 -2.97 13.15
N ILE A 171 -15.87 -3.11 12.51
CA ILE A 171 -15.63 -4.19 11.55
C ILE A 171 -15.63 -5.54 12.25
N VAL A 172 -14.95 -5.68 13.39
CA VAL A 172 -14.92 -6.93 14.18
C VAL A 172 -16.31 -7.32 14.64
N VAL A 173 -17.07 -6.38 15.20
CA VAL A 173 -18.44 -6.64 15.64
C VAL A 173 -19.34 -7.05 14.47
N LEU A 174 -19.26 -6.37 13.33
CA LEU A 174 -20.03 -6.71 12.14
C LEU A 174 -19.71 -8.12 11.63
N VAL A 175 -18.42 -8.48 11.57
CA VAL A 175 -17.98 -9.80 11.13
C VAL A 175 -18.52 -10.88 12.09
N LEU A 176 -18.39 -10.68 13.40
CA LEU A 176 -18.93 -11.60 14.41
C LEU A 176 -20.45 -11.75 14.30
N ALA A 177 -21.16 -10.64 14.10
CA ALA A 177 -22.63 -10.67 13.93
C ALA A 177 -23.04 -11.46 12.69
N ILE A 178 -22.35 -11.25 11.56
CA ILE A 178 -22.60 -12.00 10.32
C ILE A 178 -22.31 -13.49 10.52
N LEU A 179 -21.20 -13.84 11.17
CA LEU A 179 -20.85 -15.24 11.46
C LEU A 179 -21.89 -15.90 12.37
N ALA A 180 -22.30 -15.23 13.44
CA ALA A 180 -23.32 -15.74 14.37
C ALA A 180 -24.67 -15.93 13.67
N ALA A 181 -25.12 -14.94 12.88
CA ALA A 181 -26.35 -15.04 12.11
C ALA A 181 -26.30 -16.17 11.08
N SER A 182 -25.17 -16.31 10.38
CA SER A 182 -24.96 -17.40 9.41
C SER A 182 -24.99 -18.78 10.09
N PHE A 183 -24.32 -18.89 11.23
CA PHE A 183 -24.34 -20.12 12.03
C PHE A 183 -25.77 -20.49 12.47
N MET A 184 -26.52 -19.51 12.96
CA MET A 184 -27.90 -19.71 13.38
C MET A 184 -28.79 -20.17 12.22
N LEU A 185 -28.67 -19.52 11.05
CA LEU A 185 -29.45 -19.88 9.85
C LEU A 185 -29.08 -21.25 9.28
N ILE A 186 -27.83 -21.62 9.31
CA ILE A 186 -27.37 -22.87 8.70
C ILE A 186 -27.59 -24.08 9.59
N PHE A 187 -27.40 -23.93 10.92
CA PHE A 187 -27.42 -25.06 11.84
C PHE A 187 -28.67 -25.11 12.72
N ILE A 188 -29.10 -23.97 13.27
CA ILE A 188 -30.15 -23.93 14.29
C ILE A 188 -31.55 -23.91 13.63
N VAL A 189 -31.78 -23.06 12.66
CA VAL A 189 -33.09 -22.90 12.03
C VAL A 189 -33.60 -24.21 11.40
N PRO A 190 -32.77 -25.02 10.67
CA PRO A 190 -33.25 -26.30 10.13
C PRO A 190 -33.67 -27.30 11.21
N VAL A 191 -32.95 -27.35 12.33
CA VAL A 191 -33.32 -28.27 13.46
C VAL A 191 -34.70 -27.90 14.00
N PHE A 192 -35.01 -26.64 14.19
CA PHE A 192 -36.35 -26.24 14.64
C PHE A 192 -37.40 -26.51 13.58
N ALA A 193 -37.09 -26.35 12.29
CA ALA A 193 -38.05 -26.63 11.23
C ALA A 193 -38.43 -28.11 11.18
N THR A 194 -37.47 -29.03 11.30
CA THR A 194 -37.78 -30.49 11.36
C THR A 194 -38.62 -30.85 12.59
N MET A 195 -38.34 -30.27 13.76
CA MET A 195 -39.16 -30.48 14.96
C MET A 195 -40.61 -30.02 14.76
N PHE A 196 -40.87 -28.90 14.08
CA PHE A 196 -42.21 -28.44 13.80
C PHE A 196 -42.96 -29.35 12.81
N GLU A 197 -42.23 -29.86 11.79
CA GLU A 197 -42.80 -30.82 10.82
C GLU A 197 -43.17 -32.15 11.50
N ASP A 198 -42.35 -32.67 12.40
CA ASP A 198 -42.61 -33.90 13.17
C ASP A 198 -43.83 -33.77 14.07
N LEU A 199 -44.13 -32.58 14.56
CA LEU A 199 -45.30 -32.28 15.38
C LEU A 199 -46.59 -32.01 14.55
N GLY A 200 -46.51 -32.12 13.20
CA GLY A 200 -47.64 -31.90 12.30
C GLY A 200 -48.05 -30.41 12.21
N GLY A 201 -47.23 -29.49 12.69
CA GLY A 201 -47.48 -28.05 12.70
C GLY A 201 -47.08 -27.35 11.39
N VAL A 202 -47.80 -26.30 11.03
CA VAL A 202 -47.44 -25.43 9.92
C VAL A 202 -46.45 -24.39 10.40
N LEU A 203 -45.28 -24.32 9.77
CA LEU A 203 -44.20 -23.35 10.07
C LEU A 203 -44.72 -21.89 10.01
N PRO A 204 -44.48 -21.07 11.03
CA PRO A 204 -44.78 -19.64 11.03
C PRO A 204 -44.07 -18.90 9.89
N LEU A 205 -44.68 -17.84 9.37
CA LEU A 205 -44.11 -17.05 8.26
C LEU A 205 -42.65 -16.60 8.49
N PRO A 206 -42.24 -16.10 9.68
CA PRO A 206 -40.84 -15.71 9.92
C PRO A 206 -39.86 -16.90 9.75
N THR A 207 -40.27 -18.09 10.23
CA THR A 207 -39.44 -19.32 10.14
C THR A 207 -39.32 -19.79 8.69
N ARG A 208 -40.38 -19.67 7.87
CA ARG A 208 -40.30 -19.98 6.43
C ARG A 208 -39.34 -19.04 5.69
N ILE A 209 -39.34 -17.75 6.03
CA ILE A 209 -38.40 -16.79 5.46
C ILE A 209 -36.94 -17.15 5.86
N ALA A 210 -36.74 -17.47 7.14
CA ALA A 210 -35.44 -17.89 7.65
C ALA A 210 -34.94 -19.20 6.98
N MET A 211 -35.85 -20.19 6.76
CA MET A 211 -35.55 -21.41 6.02
C MET A 211 -35.22 -21.15 4.57
N GLY A 212 -35.98 -20.26 3.89
CA GLY A 212 -35.66 -19.85 2.53
C GLY A 212 -34.25 -19.22 2.42
N LEU A 213 -33.90 -18.37 3.39
CA LEU A 213 -32.56 -17.76 3.46
C LEU A 213 -31.49 -18.80 3.79
N SER A 214 -31.77 -19.74 4.73
CA SER A 214 -30.88 -20.86 5.04
C SER A 214 -30.58 -21.72 3.81
N ASN A 215 -31.61 -22.09 3.05
CA ASN A 215 -31.45 -22.88 1.82
C ASN A 215 -30.64 -22.16 0.75
N ILE A 216 -30.79 -20.84 0.63
CA ILE A 216 -29.94 -20.02 -0.25
C ILE A 216 -28.49 -20.05 0.23
N LEU A 217 -28.25 -19.89 1.52
CA LEU A 217 -26.90 -19.84 2.10
C LEU A 217 -26.17 -21.20 2.03
N THR A 218 -26.89 -22.32 2.15
CA THR A 218 -26.33 -23.68 2.07
C THR A 218 -26.21 -24.22 0.65
N SER A 219 -26.89 -23.62 -0.31
CA SER A 219 -26.82 -23.98 -1.72
C SER A 219 -25.55 -23.41 -2.38
N LEU A 220 -25.24 -23.92 -3.58
CA LEU A 220 -24.19 -23.37 -4.46
C LEU A 220 -24.40 -21.85 -4.70
N TRP A 221 -25.66 -21.41 -4.70
CA TRP A 221 -26.04 -20.00 -4.78
C TRP A 221 -25.60 -19.17 -3.56
N GLY A 222 -25.51 -19.79 -2.37
CA GLY A 222 -24.98 -19.14 -1.18
C GLY A 222 -23.50 -18.82 -1.29
N VAL A 223 -22.72 -19.76 -1.81
CA VAL A 223 -21.28 -19.52 -2.07
C VAL A 223 -21.12 -18.38 -3.08
N LEU A 224 -21.91 -18.36 -4.13
CA LEU A 224 -21.93 -17.27 -5.12
C LEU A 224 -22.35 -15.94 -4.49
N PHE A 225 -23.33 -15.95 -3.58
CA PHE A 225 -23.80 -14.76 -2.88
C PHE A 225 -22.68 -14.17 -1.97
N TYR A 226 -22.00 -15.01 -1.18
CA TYR A 226 -20.87 -14.55 -0.37
C TYR A 226 -19.71 -14.06 -1.23
N ALA A 227 -19.39 -14.77 -2.31
CA ALA A 227 -18.37 -14.36 -3.26
C ALA A 227 -18.73 -13.02 -3.94
N ALA A 228 -19.99 -12.85 -4.34
CA ALA A 228 -20.51 -11.62 -4.93
C ALA A 228 -20.50 -10.47 -3.91
N MET A 229 -20.86 -10.73 -2.65
CA MET A 229 -20.82 -9.73 -1.57
C MET A 229 -19.39 -9.27 -1.28
N ILE A 230 -18.44 -10.20 -1.17
CA ILE A 230 -17.02 -9.88 -1.00
C ILE A 230 -16.49 -9.12 -2.23
N GLY A 231 -16.85 -9.59 -3.43
CA GLY A 231 -16.52 -8.93 -4.69
C GLY A 231 -17.09 -7.52 -4.79
N ALA A 232 -18.35 -7.32 -4.39
CA ALA A 232 -19.01 -6.02 -4.38
C ALA A 232 -18.33 -5.05 -3.39
N VAL A 233 -17.99 -5.52 -2.18
CA VAL A 233 -17.25 -4.73 -1.20
C VAL A 233 -15.85 -4.37 -1.74
N PHE A 234 -15.15 -5.32 -2.33
CA PHE A 234 -13.84 -5.08 -2.94
C PHE A 234 -13.93 -4.09 -4.10
N PHE A 235 -14.91 -4.27 -5.01
CA PHE A 235 -15.16 -3.38 -6.13
C PHE A 235 -15.57 -1.98 -5.67
N PHE A 236 -16.44 -1.87 -4.65
CA PHE A 236 -16.86 -0.61 -4.07
C PHE A 236 -15.70 0.15 -3.42
N LEU A 237 -14.85 -0.54 -2.65
CA LEU A 237 -13.64 0.04 -2.07
C LEU A 237 -12.63 0.50 -3.14
N ARG A 238 -12.58 -0.21 -4.25
CA ARG A 238 -11.74 0.15 -5.40
C ARG A 238 -12.34 1.32 -6.19
N TRP A 239 -13.67 1.35 -6.34
CA TRP A 239 -14.38 2.40 -7.07
C TRP A 239 -14.33 3.75 -6.36
N ILE A 240 -14.45 3.79 -5.04
CA ILE A 240 -14.28 5.02 -4.23
C ILE A 240 -12.87 5.63 -4.42
N LYS A 241 -11.86 4.82 -4.78
CA LYS A 241 -10.50 5.31 -5.05
C LYS A 241 -10.33 5.91 -6.45
N THR A 242 -11.31 5.75 -7.33
CA THR A 242 -11.31 6.38 -8.66
C THR A 242 -11.74 7.84 -8.57
N GLU A 243 -11.36 8.67 -9.56
CA GLU A 243 -11.71 10.10 -9.58
C GLU A 243 -13.22 10.35 -9.53
N ASN A 244 -13.99 9.52 -10.23
CA ASN A 244 -15.45 9.61 -10.27
C ASN A 244 -16.08 9.18 -8.93
N GLY A 245 -15.57 8.12 -8.30
CA GLY A 245 -16.01 7.67 -6.98
C GLY A 245 -15.73 8.70 -5.90
N ARG A 246 -14.57 9.39 -5.98
CA ARG A 246 -14.20 10.44 -5.03
C ARG A 246 -15.10 11.67 -5.13
N LYS A 247 -15.45 12.09 -6.35
CA LYS A 247 -16.38 13.20 -6.58
C LYS A 247 -17.79 12.86 -6.07
N TRP A 248 -18.29 11.66 -6.35
CA TRP A 248 -19.60 11.19 -5.93
C TRP A 248 -19.69 11.06 -4.38
N TRP A 249 -18.68 10.47 -3.75
CA TRP A 249 -18.59 10.35 -2.30
C TRP A 249 -18.51 11.71 -1.61
N GLY A 250 -17.73 12.65 -2.15
CA GLY A 250 -17.66 14.03 -1.67
C GLY A 250 -19.01 14.75 -1.72
N THR A 251 -19.79 14.54 -2.79
CA THR A 251 -21.12 15.15 -2.93
C THR A 251 -22.15 14.56 -1.96
N ILE A 252 -22.07 13.26 -1.67
CA ILE A 252 -22.96 12.61 -0.70
C ILE A 252 -22.59 12.97 0.73
N SER A 253 -21.30 12.98 1.08
CA SER A 253 -20.86 13.35 2.43
C SER A 253 -21.21 14.79 2.80
N LEU A 254 -21.32 15.69 1.81
CA LEU A 254 -21.80 17.07 1.99
C LEU A 254 -23.32 17.17 2.10
N LYS A 255 -24.08 16.16 1.62
CA LYS A 255 -25.55 16.12 1.72
C LYS A 255 -26.06 15.44 2.99
N ILE A 256 -25.21 14.73 3.72
CA ILE A 256 -25.54 14.20 5.04
C ILE A 256 -25.55 15.39 6.01
N PRO A 257 -26.71 15.80 6.57
CA PRO A 257 -26.76 16.97 7.42
C PRO A 257 -25.84 16.81 8.62
N ALA A 258 -25.04 17.85 8.85
CA ALA A 258 -23.93 17.94 9.79
C ALA A 258 -24.30 17.82 11.28
N LYS A 259 -25.12 16.85 11.68
CA LYS A 259 -25.31 16.50 13.10
C LYS A 259 -24.24 15.59 13.68
N ILE A 260 -23.29 15.13 12.86
CA ILE A 260 -22.15 14.30 13.32
C ILE A 260 -20.91 15.17 13.57
N GLY A 261 -20.91 16.43 13.12
CA GLY A 261 -19.79 17.36 13.34
C GLY A 261 -19.60 17.83 14.78
N ASP A 262 -20.64 17.81 15.60
CA ASP A 262 -20.61 18.30 16.99
C ASP A 262 -20.10 17.25 18.02
N ILE A 263 -19.76 16.05 17.59
CA ILE A 263 -19.24 14.97 18.46
C ILE A 263 -17.70 14.87 18.39
N ILE A 264 -17.04 15.69 17.55
CA ILE A 264 -15.57 15.67 17.36
C ILE A 264 -14.98 17.07 17.71
N GLN A 265 -15.56 17.79 18.66
CA GLN A 265 -14.85 18.85 19.37
C GLN A 265 -14.39 18.36 20.74
#